data_76df62389be417a4093a87287d7290f5
#
_entry.id   76df62389be417a4093a87287d7290f5
#
_cell.length_a   1.000
_cell.length_b   1.000
_cell.length_c   1.000
_cell.angle_alpha   90.00
_cell.angle_beta   90.00
_cell.angle_gamma   90.00
#
_symmetry.space_group_name_H-M   'P 1'
#
loop_
_entity.id
_entity.type
_entity.pdbx_description
1 polymer ?
#
loop_
_entity_poly.entity_id
_entity_poly.type
_entity_poly.pdbx_seq_one_letter_code
_entity_poly.pdbx_strand_id
1 'polypeptide(L)'
;MFEVIKTEGTARRGRFRCAHGGEVQTPVFMNVGTQGAIKGGIDAFDLKELGCQIELSNTYHLHLRPGDDVVRQMGGLHRFMRWDGPILTDSGGFQVFSLAGLRKITEEGVTFASHLDGHRIFMGPEESMQIQSHLGSDIAMAFDECVENPAQYDYAKASCERTLRWLERCKAEHDRLNALPDTVNPRQMLFGINQGATYRDLRIWHMQQIAKLNCDGYAIGGLAVGEPTEVMYDIIEAVEPYMPKNKPRYLMGVGTPSNIIEGVARGVDFFDCVMPARNARHGKLFTWQGSLNIKNAKYKLDDQPIDPACDCPVCRRFSRAYLRHLFTAEEMLGMRLAVMHNLYFYNKLTRRIRESLDAGCFADFRAEYSQKLGEKL
;
A
#
# COMPACT_ATOMS: atom_id res chain seq x y z
N MET A 1 6.42 17.42 -4.70
CA MET A 1 5.61 18.33 -3.84
C MET A 1 4.15 17.93 -3.97
N PHE A 2 3.42 17.88 -2.84
CA PHE A 2 1.98 17.55 -2.81
C PHE A 2 1.14 18.83 -2.87
N GLU A 3 0.08 18.79 -3.66
CA GLU A 3 -0.87 19.90 -3.80
C GLU A 3 -2.30 19.38 -3.67
N VAL A 4 -3.08 19.99 -2.79
CA VAL A 4 -4.53 19.75 -2.69
C VAL A 4 -5.23 20.67 -3.69
N ILE A 5 -5.92 20.05 -4.66
CA ILE A 5 -6.63 20.75 -5.74
C ILE A 5 -8.06 21.14 -5.31
N LYS A 6 -8.73 20.19 -4.60
CA LYS A 6 -10.13 20.36 -4.18
C LYS A 6 -10.39 19.56 -2.91
N THR A 7 -11.34 19.99 -2.11
CA THR A 7 -11.82 19.27 -0.93
C THR A 7 -13.35 19.19 -0.94
N GLU A 8 -13.88 18.08 -0.41
CA GLU A 8 -15.30 17.90 -0.10
C GLU A 8 -15.41 17.30 1.32
N GLY A 9 -15.78 18.13 2.29
CA GLY A 9 -15.58 17.81 3.70
C GLY A 9 -14.09 17.57 4.00
N THR A 10 -13.76 16.43 4.59
CA THR A 10 -12.38 16.03 4.87
C THR A 10 -11.70 15.36 3.66
N ALA A 11 -12.49 14.85 2.70
CA ALA A 11 -11.97 14.20 1.50
C ALA A 11 -11.16 15.18 0.64
N ARG A 12 -10.03 14.71 0.10
CA ARG A 12 -9.06 15.55 -0.63
C ARG A 12 -8.82 15.01 -2.03
N ARG A 13 -8.91 15.88 -3.02
CA ARG A 13 -8.45 15.66 -4.38
C ARG A 13 -7.09 16.36 -4.52
N GLY A 14 -6.05 15.62 -4.82
CA GLY A 14 -4.71 16.20 -4.90
C GLY A 14 -3.87 15.64 -6.04
N ARG A 15 -2.64 16.14 -6.13
CA ARG A 15 -1.60 15.65 -7.01
C ARG A 15 -0.25 15.65 -6.29
N PHE A 16 0.58 14.67 -6.63
CA PHE A 16 1.88 14.45 -6.01
C PHE A 16 2.92 14.18 -7.08
N ARG A 17 4.02 14.93 -7.07
CA ARG A 17 5.11 14.77 -8.05
C ARG A 17 6.24 13.93 -7.50
N CYS A 18 6.64 12.93 -8.28
CA CYS A 18 7.75 12.03 -8.01
C CYS A 18 8.93 12.30 -8.96
N ALA A 19 10.07 11.67 -8.66
CA ALA A 19 11.26 11.73 -9.51
C ALA A 19 11.06 10.98 -10.82
N HIS A 20 10.39 9.83 -10.76
CA HIS A 20 10.04 9.01 -11.92
C HIS A 20 8.53 9.11 -12.21
N GLY A 21 8.14 8.92 -13.48
CA GLY A 21 6.75 8.86 -13.91
C GLY A 21 5.92 10.13 -13.75
N GLY A 22 6.50 11.22 -13.24
CA GLY A 22 5.87 12.54 -13.18
C GLY A 22 4.89 12.70 -12.03
N GLU A 23 3.57 12.71 -12.31
CA GLU A 23 2.53 13.13 -11.36
C GLU A 23 1.56 12.00 -11.03
N VAL A 24 1.36 11.76 -9.73
CA VAL A 24 0.35 10.86 -9.18
C VAL A 24 -0.88 11.66 -8.78
N GLN A 25 -2.03 11.27 -9.29
CA GLN A 25 -3.33 11.86 -8.94
C GLN A 25 -3.91 11.16 -7.72
N THR A 26 -4.26 11.88 -6.67
CA THR A 26 -4.83 11.32 -5.43
C THR A 26 -6.32 11.63 -5.29
N PRO A 27 -7.11 10.78 -4.62
CA PRO A 27 -6.74 9.52 -3.98
C PRO A 27 -6.25 8.45 -4.96
N VAL A 28 -5.31 7.58 -4.49
CA VAL A 28 -4.69 6.56 -5.32
C VAL A 28 -4.55 5.23 -4.57
N PHE A 29 -4.66 4.13 -5.29
CA PHE A 29 -4.31 2.79 -4.82
C PHE A 29 -2.96 2.36 -5.42
N MET A 30 -2.03 1.94 -4.57
CA MET A 30 -0.74 1.41 -4.96
C MET A 30 -0.83 -0.10 -5.15
N ASN A 31 -0.54 -0.58 -6.35
CA ASN A 31 -0.53 -2.01 -6.62
C ASN A 31 0.74 -2.65 -6.03
N VAL A 32 0.59 -3.74 -5.26
CA VAL A 32 1.71 -4.33 -4.49
C VAL A 32 2.46 -5.37 -5.30
N GLY A 33 3.67 -5.01 -5.73
CA GLY A 33 4.63 -5.89 -6.41
C GLY A 33 5.74 -6.35 -5.47
N THR A 34 5.46 -7.37 -4.67
CA THR A 34 6.28 -7.83 -3.55
C THR A 34 7.77 -8.00 -3.87
N GLN A 35 8.12 -8.52 -5.05
CA GLN A 35 9.49 -8.83 -5.47
C GLN A 35 9.75 -8.40 -6.93
N GLY A 36 9.38 -7.17 -7.26
CA GLY A 36 9.56 -6.63 -8.62
C GLY A 36 8.54 -7.18 -9.63
N ALA A 37 7.46 -7.79 -9.15
CA ALA A 37 6.32 -8.24 -9.94
C ALA A 37 5.12 -8.49 -9.03
N ILE A 38 3.90 -8.39 -9.55
CA ILE A 38 2.70 -8.75 -8.79
C ILE A 38 2.42 -10.24 -8.93
N LYS A 39 2.23 -10.91 -7.79
CA LYS A 39 1.89 -12.33 -7.74
C LYS A 39 0.62 -12.62 -8.57
N GLY A 40 0.75 -13.49 -9.54
CA GLY A 40 -0.27 -13.79 -10.56
C GLY A 40 0.22 -13.50 -11.97
N GLY A 41 1.53 -13.20 -12.12
CA GLY A 41 2.17 -13.03 -13.43
C GLY A 41 1.85 -11.68 -14.09
N ILE A 42 1.78 -10.60 -13.30
CA ILE A 42 1.56 -9.23 -13.78
C ILE A 42 2.90 -8.49 -13.76
N ASP A 43 3.28 -7.97 -14.89
CA ASP A 43 4.49 -7.20 -15.09
C ASP A 43 4.23 -5.68 -15.19
N ALA A 44 5.29 -4.92 -15.44
CA ALA A 44 5.23 -3.46 -15.57
C ALA A 44 4.36 -2.98 -16.73
N PHE A 45 4.30 -3.72 -17.85
CA PHE A 45 3.48 -3.36 -19.01
C PHE A 45 2.00 -3.59 -18.72
N ASP A 46 1.68 -4.72 -18.08
CA ASP A 46 0.32 -5.00 -17.60
C ASP A 46 -0.14 -3.89 -16.64
N LEU A 47 0.70 -3.48 -15.69
CA LEU A 47 0.36 -2.43 -14.72
C LEU A 47 -0.02 -1.11 -15.40
N LYS A 48 0.67 -0.73 -16.46
CA LYS A 48 0.31 0.46 -17.26
C LYS A 48 -1.05 0.29 -17.93
N GLU A 49 -1.31 -0.85 -18.57
CA GLU A 49 -2.60 -1.14 -19.21
C GLU A 49 -3.74 -1.14 -18.20
N LEU A 50 -3.47 -1.57 -16.95
CA LEU A 50 -4.44 -1.59 -15.85
C LEU A 50 -4.61 -0.22 -15.15
N GLY A 51 -3.89 0.82 -15.60
CA GLY A 51 -4.03 2.18 -15.08
C GLY A 51 -3.38 2.40 -13.71
N CYS A 52 -2.37 1.60 -13.36
CA CYS A 52 -1.55 1.81 -12.17
C CYS A 52 -0.78 3.12 -12.30
N GLN A 53 -0.84 3.98 -11.27
CA GLN A 53 -0.10 5.24 -11.25
C GLN A 53 1.18 5.13 -10.41
N ILE A 54 1.17 4.29 -9.39
CA ILE A 54 2.28 4.09 -8.45
C ILE A 54 2.26 2.64 -7.97
N GLU A 55 3.42 2.01 -7.98
CA GLU A 55 3.61 0.63 -7.51
C GLU A 55 4.24 0.65 -6.11
N LEU A 56 3.93 -0.36 -5.29
CA LEU A 56 4.58 -0.60 -4.00
C LEU A 56 5.42 -1.87 -4.07
N SER A 57 6.71 -1.75 -3.76
CA SER A 57 7.65 -2.87 -3.64
C SER A 57 8.07 -3.12 -2.20
N ASN A 58 8.29 -4.39 -1.82
CA ASN A 58 8.64 -4.74 -0.45
C ASN A 58 10.14 -4.81 -0.21
N THR A 59 10.64 -3.93 0.63
CA THR A 59 12.06 -3.80 1.02
C THR A 59 12.64 -5.11 1.56
N TYR A 60 11.99 -5.71 2.56
CA TYR A 60 12.45 -6.97 3.16
C TYR A 60 12.61 -8.10 2.14
N HIS A 61 11.61 -8.32 1.29
CA HIS A 61 11.64 -9.40 0.32
C HIS A 61 12.71 -9.19 -0.76
N LEU A 62 12.90 -7.94 -1.20
CA LEU A 62 13.92 -7.60 -2.21
C LEU A 62 15.33 -7.63 -1.64
N HIS A 63 15.51 -7.27 -0.37
CA HIS A 63 16.77 -7.42 0.35
C HIS A 63 17.20 -8.90 0.44
N LEU A 64 16.26 -9.80 0.75
CA LEU A 64 16.55 -11.23 0.80
C LEU A 64 16.77 -11.85 -0.58
N ARG A 65 16.03 -11.39 -1.59
CA ARG A 65 16.08 -11.94 -2.94
C ARG A 65 15.56 -10.94 -3.97
N PRO A 66 16.38 -10.51 -4.92
CA PRO A 66 17.74 -11.01 -5.27
C PRO A 66 18.86 -10.44 -4.40
N GLY A 67 18.58 -9.52 -3.47
CA GLY A 67 19.52 -8.66 -2.75
C GLY A 67 19.47 -7.25 -3.30
N ASP A 68 19.43 -6.26 -2.42
CA ASP A 68 19.37 -4.83 -2.81
C ASP A 68 20.62 -4.36 -3.54
N ASP A 69 21.81 -4.95 -3.22
CA ASP A 69 23.05 -4.70 -3.97
C ASP A 69 22.94 -5.10 -5.44
N VAL A 70 22.28 -6.23 -5.74
CA VAL A 70 22.02 -6.66 -7.13
C VAL A 70 21.14 -5.64 -7.84
N VAL A 71 20.07 -5.18 -7.18
CA VAL A 71 19.15 -4.18 -7.73
C VAL A 71 19.87 -2.86 -7.96
N ARG A 72 20.71 -2.40 -7.02
CA ARG A 72 21.55 -1.20 -7.15
C ARG A 72 22.47 -1.30 -8.38
N GLN A 73 23.21 -2.40 -8.54
CA GLN A 73 24.09 -2.62 -9.68
C GLN A 73 23.35 -2.63 -11.02
N MET A 74 22.08 -3.03 -11.03
CA MET A 74 21.20 -2.97 -12.20
C MET A 74 20.57 -1.59 -12.44
N GLY A 75 20.86 -0.59 -11.58
CA GLY A 75 20.41 0.80 -11.71
C GLY A 75 19.08 1.08 -11.03
N GLY A 76 18.73 0.33 -9.97
CA GLY A 76 17.52 0.46 -9.18
C GLY A 76 16.32 -0.29 -9.74
N LEU A 77 15.22 -0.31 -8.95
CA LEU A 77 14.01 -1.07 -9.27
C LEU A 77 13.38 -0.65 -10.61
N HIS A 78 13.31 0.63 -10.90
CA HIS A 78 12.74 1.14 -12.15
C HIS A 78 13.40 0.50 -13.38
N ARG A 79 14.72 0.47 -13.39
CA ARG A 79 15.46 -0.15 -14.50
C ARG A 79 15.38 -1.67 -14.46
N PHE A 80 15.41 -2.26 -13.25
CA PHE A 80 15.37 -3.71 -13.05
C PHE A 80 14.06 -4.33 -13.52
N MET A 81 12.90 -3.73 -13.15
CA MET A 81 11.56 -4.23 -13.54
C MET A 81 11.03 -3.59 -14.84
N ARG A 82 11.72 -2.62 -15.42
CA ARG A 82 11.23 -1.83 -16.58
C ARG A 82 9.95 -1.06 -16.29
N TRP A 83 9.80 -0.62 -15.04
CA TRP A 83 8.72 0.26 -14.63
C TRP A 83 9.18 1.72 -14.65
N ASP A 84 8.45 2.59 -15.37
CA ASP A 84 8.77 4.01 -15.51
C ASP A 84 7.87 4.93 -14.66
N GLY A 85 6.89 4.35 -13.96
CA GLY A 85 6.07 5.05 -12.99
C GLY A 85 6.73 5.16 -11.61
N PRO A 86 6.13 5.93 -10.69
CA PRO A 86 6.61 6.02 -9.31
C PRO A 86 6.59 4.68 -8.59
N ILE A 87 7.53 4.52 -7.65
CA ILE A 87 7.60 3.37 -6.73
C ILE A 87 7.67 3.89 -5.29
N LEU A 88 6.85 3.29 -4.42
CA LEU A 88 7.02 3.37 -2.97
C LEU A 88 7.63 2.06 -2.48
N THR A 89 8.67 2.13 -1.63
CA THR A 89 9.17 0.96 -0.89
C THR A 89 8.70 1.04 0.55
N ASP A 90 8.18 -0.08 1.08
CA ASP A 90 7.86 -0.16 2.50
C ASP A 90 9.14 -0.18 3.36
N SER A 91 8.99 -0.04 4.69
CA SER A 91 10.14 -0.01 5.60
C SER A 91 10.80 -1.38 5.80
N GLY A 92 10.12 -2.48 5.43
CA GLY A 92 10.48 -3.84 5.84
C GLY A 92 10.04 -4.21 7.25
N GLY A 93 9.67 -3.23 8.08
CA GLY A 93 9.31 -3.43 9.50
C GLY A 93 8.15 -4.39 9.68
N PHE A 94 7.05 -4.23 8.96
CA PHE A 94 5.89 -5.10 9.09
C PHE A 94 6.22 -6.58 8.80
N GLN A 95 7.05 -6.88 7.78
CA GLN A 95 7.44 -8.24 7.44
C GLN A 95 8.33 -8.84 8.53
N VAL A 96 9.24 -8.04 9.10
CA VAL A 96 10.05 -8.43 10.27
C VAL A 96 9.15 -8.78 11.46
N PHE A 97 8.07 -8.01 11.70
CA PHE A 97 7.15 -8.25 12.80
C PHE A 97 6.17 -9.41 12.53
N SER A 98 5.72 -9.61 11.29
CA SER A 98 4.71 -10.61 10.94
C SER A 98 5.27 -11.99 10.59
N LEU A 99 6.49 -12.08 10.06
CA LEU A 99 7.08 -13.33 9.56
C LEU A 99 8.12 -13.94 10.48
N ALA A 100 8.69 -13.18 11.42
CA ALA A 100 9.75 -13.64 12.30
C ALA A 100 9.16 -14.22 13.60
N GLY A 101 9.10 -15.55 13.71
CA GLY A 101 8.66 -16.24 14.93
C GLY A 101 9.56 -16.00 16.14
N LEU A 102 10.85 -15.70 15.94
CA LEU A 102 11.83 -15.33 16.97
C LEU A 102 12.50 -14.02 16.54
N ARG A 103 12.13 -12.94 17.19
CA ARG A 103 12.72 -11.62 17.00
C ARG A 103 13.18 -11.02 18.32
N LYS A 104 14.28 -10.28 18.28
CA LYS A 104 14.76 -9.48 19.40
C LYS A 104 14.74 -8.01 18.98
N ILE A 105 13.92 -7.22 19.66
CA ILE A 105 13.80 -5.77 19.45
C ILE A 105 14.69 -5.07 20.49
N THR A 106 15.51 -4.15 20.03
CA THR A 106 16.35 -3.28 20.85
C THR A 106 16.16 -1.84 20.39
N GLU A 107 16.85 -0.91 21.03
CA GLU A 107 16.86 0.49 20.59
C GLU A 107 17.57 0.68 19.24
N GLU A 108 18.56 -0.17 18.95
CA GLU A 108 19.33 -0.12 17.72
C GLU A 108 18.53 -0.61 16.52
N GLY A 109 17.66 -1.62 16.71
CA GLY A 109 16.89 -2.23 15.65
C GLY A 109 16.36 -3.60 16.06
N VAL A 110 16.12 -4.46 15.06
CA VAL A 110 15.52 -5.79 15.24
C VAL A 110 16.43 -6.86 14.65
N THR A 111 16.77 -7.87 15.47
CA THR A 111 17.43 -9.11 15.00
C THR A 111 16.37 -10.19 14.86
N PHE A 112 16.33 -10.86 13.72
CA PHE A 112 15.36 -11.90 13.40
C PHE A 112 15.93 -12.97 12.47
N ALA A 113 15.20 -14.07 12.29
CA ALA A 113 15.58 -15.15 11.37
C ALA A 113 14.90 -14.96 10.01
N SER A 114 15.68 -15.11 8.92
CA SER A 114 15.15 -15.15 7.55
C SER A 114 14.13 -16.28 7.41
N HIS A 115 13.00 -15.99 6.78
CA HIS A 115 11.97 -17.00 6.48
C HIS A 115 12.38 -17.95 5.34
N LEU A 116 13.47 -17.66 4.61
CA LEU A 116 13.94 -18.47 3.49
C LEU A 116 14.85 -19.63 3.97
N ASP A 117 15.78 -19.33 4.86
CA ASP A 117 16.87 -20.24 5.24
C ASP A 117 17.25 -20.17 6.73
N GLY A 118 16.56 -19.31 7.50
CA GLY A 118 16.75 -19.20 8.94
C GLY A 118 18.00 -18.43 9.39
N HIS A 119 18.83 -17.89 8.47
CA HIS A 119 19.98 -17.09 8.90
C HIS A 119 19.54 -15.84 9.64
N ARG A 120 20.38 -15.36 10.57
CA ARG A 120 20.09 -14.16 11.37
C ARG A 120 20.36 -12.91 10.57
N ILE A 121 19.40 -11.99 10.60
CA ILE A 121 19.44 -10.68 9.96
C ILE A 121 19.23 -9.62 11.04
N PHE A 122 20.00 -8.56 10.97
CA PHE A 122 19.74 -7.32 11.70
C PHE A 122 19.16 -6.29 10.73
N MET A 123 18.13 -5.58 11.16
CA MET A 123 17.53 -4.46 10.45
C MET A 123 17.15 -3.37 11.44
N GLY A 124 17.67 -2.20 11.22
CA GLY A 124 17.34 -0.99 11.95
C GLY A 124 17.04 0.17 11.01
N PRO A 125 16.90 1.37 11.53
CA PRO A 125 16.63 2.57 10.74
C PRO A 125 17.64 2.78 9.60
N GLU A 126 18.93 2.68 9.89
CA GLU A 126 19.99 2.94 8.91
C GLU A 126 20.03 1.85 7.84
N GLU A 127 19.91 0.57 8.21
CA GLU A 127 19.87 -0.54 7.26
C GLU A 127 18.64 -0.45 6.35
N SER A 128 17.47 -0.13 6.90
CA SER A 128 16.26 0.05 6.11
C SER A 128 16.41 1.18 5.09
N MET A 129 16.96 2.33 5.49
CA MET A 129 17.21 3.45 4.59
C MET A 129 18.24 3.09 3.52
N GLN A 130 19.33 2.40 3.89
CA GLN A 130 20.37 1.94 2.94
C GLN A 130 19.77 1.01 1.88
N ILE A 131 18.96 0.03 2.28
CA ILE A 131 18.30 -0.89 1.35
C ILE A 131 17.38 -0.13 0.41
N GLN A 132 16.52 0.77 0.91
CA GLN A 132 15.60 1.54 0.09
C GLN A 132 16.31 2.52 -0.85
N SER A 133 17.46 3.07 -0.44
CA SER A 133 18.33 3.87 -1.30
C SER A 133 18.93 3.04 -2.45
N HIS A 134 19.36 1.80 -2.19
CA HIS A 134 19.83 0.86 -3.21
C HIS A 134 18.71 0.48 -4.19
N LEU A 135 17.48 0.29 -3.68
CA LEU A 135 16.32 0.02 -4.52
C LEU A 135 15.93 1.23 -5.37
N GLY A 136 16.23 2.45 -4.94
CA GLY A 136 16.04 3.68 -5.70
C GLY A 136 14.59 4.08 -5.91
N SER A 137 13.69 3.74 -4.98
CA SER A 137 12.29 4.14 -5.02
C SER A 137 12.10 5.66 -4.99
N ASP A 138 10.91 6.14 -5.37
CA ASP A 138 10.55 7.56 -5.26
C ASP A 138 10.19 7.95 -3.83
N ILE A 139 9.58 7.01 -3.09
CA ILE A 139 9.16 7.20 -1.71
C ILE A 139 9.70 6.05 -0.88
N ALA A 140 10.47 6.37 0.15
CA ALA A 140 10.91 5.45 1.19
C ALA A 140 10.04 5.63 2.43
N MET A 141 9.68 4.51 3.09
CA MET A 141 8.99 4.52 4.37
C MET A 141 10.01 4.43 5.51
N ALA A 142 9.82 5.24 6.56
CA ALA A 142 10.65 5.14 7.75
C ALA A 142 10.49 3.78 8.44
N PHE A 143 11.58 3.27 9.03
CA PHE A 143 11.52 2.03 9.80
C PHE A 143 10.74 2.24 11.09
N ASP A 144 9.77 1.38 11.36
CA ASP A 144 8.82 1.51 12.47
C ASP A 144 8.60 0.18 13.19
N GLU A 145 8.05 0.25 14.40
CA GLU A 145 7.60 -0.91 15.14
C GLU A 145 6.07 -1.03 15.07
N CYS A 146 5.58 -2.01 14.32
CA CYS A 146 4.17 -2.37 14.31
C CYS A 146 3.87 -3.33 15.45
N VAL A 147 3.07 -2.91 16.43
CA VAL A 147 2.68 -3.74 17.58
C VAL A 147 1.50 -4.65 17.23
N GLU A 148 1.38 -5.77 17.94
CA GLU A 148 0.25 -6.69 17.79
C GLU A 148 -1.05 -6.04 18.30
N ASN A 149 -2.18 -6.50 17.78
CA ASN A 149 -3.50 -6.10 18.30
C ASN A 149 -4.20 -7.31 18.94
N PRO A 150 -4.64 -7.22 20.22
CA PRO A 150 -4.50 -6.09 21.12
C PRO A 150 -3.09 -5.94 21.72
N ALA A 151 -2.64 -4.71 21.94
CA ALA A 151 -1.39 -4.40 22.62
C ALA A 151 -1.67 -3.82 24.01
N GLN A 152 -0.77 -4.08 24.99
CA GLN A 152 -0.81 -3.42 26.29
C GLN A 152 -0.40 -1.94 26.14
N TYR A 153 -1.07 -1.04 26.88
CA TYR A 153 -0.87 0.40 26.75
C TYR A 153 0.60 0.84 26.93
N ASP A 154 1.25 0.37 28.01
CA ASP A 154 2.63 0.74 28.32
C ASP A 154 3.61 0.26 27.24
N TYR A 155 3.37 -0.93 26.68
CA TYR A 155 4.16 -1.43 25.54
C TYR A 155 3.93 -0.60 24.28
N ALA A 156 2.67 -0.31 23.95
CA ALA A 156 2.32 0.53 22.80
C ALA A 156 2.94 1.93 22.92
N LYS A 157 2.96 2.51 24.14
CA LYS A 157 3.62 3.79 24.40
C LYS A 157 5.13 3.71 24.17
N ALA A 158 5.80 2.73 24.76
CA ALA A 158 7.26 2.53 24.59
C ALA A 158 7.61 2.28 23.12
N SER A 159 6.77 1.56 22.37
CA SER A 159 6.93 1.34 20.93
C SER A 159 6.78 2.63 20.12
N CYS A 160 5.81 3.49 20.45
CA CYS A 160 5.66 4.80 19.82
C CYS A 160 6.90 5.69 20.04
N GLU A 161 7.39 5.73 21.28
CA GLU A 161 8.58 6.50 21.64
C GLU A 161 9.82 6.00 20.89
N ARG A 162 9.97 4.69 20.73
CA ARG A 162 11.03 4.05 19.93
C ARG A 162 10.88 4.38 18.45
N THR A 163 9.69 4.24 17.89
CA THR A 163 9.40 4.56 16.49
C THR A 163 9.70 6.03 16.17
N LEU A 164 9.44 6.95 17.09
CA LEU A 164 9.82 8.35 16.94
C LEU A 164 11.34 8.52 16.82
N ARG A 165 12.13 7.93 17.75
CA ARG A 165 13.60 7.97 17.70
C ARG A 165 14.16 7.29 16.44
N TRP A 166 13.53 6.20 16.01
CA TRP A 166 13.89 5.53 14.76
C TRP A 166 13.59 6.41 13.53
N LEU A 167 12.50 7.18 13.53
CA LEU A 167 12.22 8.13 12.46
C LEU A 167 13.29 9.23 12.38
N GLU A 168 13.76 9.74 13.51
CA GLU A 168 14.87 10.73 13.57
C GLU A 168 16.14 10.16 12.93
N ARG A 169 16.49 8.91 13.25
CA ARG A 169 17.64 8.20 12.66
C ARG A 169 17.42 7.93 11.16
N CYS A 170 16.23 7.43 10.76
CA CYS A 170 15.88 7.26 9.35
C CYS A 170 16.06 8.55 8.56
N LYS A 171 15.59 9.67 9.11
CA LYS A 171 15.70 10.96 8.43
C LYS A 171 17.16 11.40 8.27
N ALA A 172 17.96 11.28 9.30
CA ALA A 172 19.39 11.62 9.23
C ALA A 172 20.13 10.77 8.19
N GLU A 173 19.87 9.45 8.18
CA GLU A 173 20.51 8.54 7.23
C GLU A 173 19.99 8.75 5.78
N HIS A 174 18.69 8.97 5.61
CA HIS A 174 18.09 9.29 4.32
C HIS A 174 18.70 10.58 3.71
N ASP A 175 18.81 11.64 4.51
CA ASP A 175 19.42 12.90 4.07
C ASP A 175 20.90 12.69 3.68
N ARG A 176 21.64 11.89 4.45
CA ARG A 176 23.03 11.51 4.15
C ARG A 176 23.15 10.73 2.83
N LEU A 177 22.30 9.72 2.64
CA LEU A 177 22.29 8.86 1.44
C LEU A 177 21.94 9.66 0.19
N ASN A 178 20.93 10.53 0.25
CA ASN A 178 20.53 11.36 -0.88
C ASN A 178 21.62 12.37 -1.31
N ALA A 179 22.56 12.71 -0.42
CA ALA A 179 23.69 13.58 -0.74
C ALA A 179 24.88 12.86 -1.38
N LEU A 180 24.88 11.53 -1.43
CA LEU A 180 25.97 10.76 -2.04
C LEU A 180 25.95 10.88 -3.58
N PRO A 181 27.11 10.98 -4.24
CA PRO A 181 27.18 11.20 -5.69
C PRO A 181 26.72 9.97 -6.54
N ASP A 182 26.73 8.78 -5.94
CA ASP A 182 26.40 7.50 -6.60
C ASP A 182 25.06 6.92 -6.15
N THR A 183 24.22 7.74 -5.49
CA THR A 183 22.85 7.36 -5.12
C THR A 183 21.98 7.12 -6.34
N VAL A 184 21.24 6.00 -6.33
CA VAL A 184 20.35 5.61 -7.44
C VAL A 184 19.28 6.68 -7.70
N ASN A 185 18.65 7.19 -6.63
CA ASN A 185 17.67 8.27 -6.71
C ASN A 185 17.92 9.34 -5.64
N PRO A 186 18.66 10.41 -5.95
CA PRO A 186 18.98 11.48 -4.99
C PRO A 186 17.78 12.38 -4.64
N ARG A 187 16.61 12.14 -5.23
CA ARG A 187 15.35 12.84 -4.95
C ARG A 187 14.33 11.91 -4.28
N GLN A 188 14.80 10.83 -3.68
CA GLN A 188 13.93 9.95 -2.90
C GLN A 188 13.32 10.74 -1.73
N MET A 189 12.02 10.56 -1.50
CA MET A 189 11.25 11.19 -0.43
C MET A 189 11.11 10.23 0.76
N LEU A 190 10.98 10.78 1.97
CA LEU A 190 10.77 10.01 3.19
C LEU A 190 9.39 10.25 3.77
N PHE A 191 8.62 9.18 4.01
CA PHE A 191 7.36 9.22 4.74
C PHE A 191 7.53 8.68 6.15
N GLY A 192 7.07 9.46 7.16
CA GLY A 192 7.00 9.02 8.55
C GLY A 192 5.74 8.21 8.81
N ILE A 193 5.79 7.27 9.77
CA ILE A 193 4.68 6.37 10.10
C ILE A 193 4.15 6.67 11.50
N ASN A 194 2.87 6.98 11.61
CA ASN A 194 2.15 7.11 12.86
C ASN A 194 1.80 5.73 13.41
N GLN A 195 2.21 5.48 14.66
CA GLN A 195 1.89 4.27 15.43
C GLN A 195 1.13 4.62 16.72
N GLY A 196 0.68 3.62 17.49
CA GLY A 196 -0.05 3.84 18.76
C GLY A 196 -1.16 2.81 19.00
N ALA A 197 -1.12 1.65 18.32
CA ALA A 197 -2.16 0.63 18.38
C ALA A 197 -3.56 1.25 18.18
N THR A 198 -4.53 0.92 19.04
CA THR A 198 -5.88 1.50 19.02
C THR A 198 -6.08 2.58 20.10
N TYR A 199 -5.00 3.12 20.67
CA TYR A 199 -5.06 4.15 21.70
C TYR A 199 -5.03 5.56 21.10
N ARG A 200 -6.15 6.27 21.16
CA ARG A 200 -6.31 7.61 20.55
C ARG A 200 -5.29 8.62 21.04
N ASP A 201 -5.02 8.65 22.35
CA ASP A 201 -4.08 9.57 22.97
C ASP A 201 -2.64 9.34 22.48
N LEU A 202 -2.20 8.08 22.39
CA LEU A 202 -0.90 7.72 21.82
C LEU A 202 -0.80 8.08 20.35
N ARG A 203 -1.84 7.80 19.56
CA ARG A 203 -1.92 8.14 18.15
C ARG A 203 -1.80 9.65 17.91
N ILE A 204 -2.54 10.45 18.67
CA ILE A 204 -2.51 11.91 18.58
C ILE A 204 -1.13 12.43 18.99
N TRP A 205 -0.63 12.01 20.16
CA TRP A 205 0.68 12.40 20.65
C TRP A 205 1.77 12.07 19.61
N HIS A 206 1.80 10.85 19.12
CA HIS A 206 2.82 10.40 18.18
C HIS A 206 2.74 11.17 16.85
N MET A 207 1.53 11.44 16.33
CA MET A 207 1.37 12.25 15.13
C MET A 207 1.91 13.66 15.31
N GLN A 208 1.62 14.30 16.46
CA GLN A 208 2.14 15.62 16.79
C GLN A 208 3.68 15.66 16.88
N GLN A 209 4.32 14.57 17.35
CA GLN A 209 5.78 14.51 17.41
C GLN A 209 6.39 14.30 16.02
N ILE A 210 5.92 13.30 15.26
CA ILE A 210 6.51 13.02 13.94
C ILE A 210 6.28 14.17 12.94
N ALA A 211 5.18 14.93 13.07
CA ALA A 211 4.89 16.09 12.23
C ALA A 211 5.98 17.18 12.35
N LYS A 212 6.64 17.29 13.52
CA LYS A 212 7.74 18.26 13.75
C LYS A 212 8.99 17.94 12.92
N LEU A 213 9.18 16.69 12.52
CA LEU A 213 10.31 16.24 11.72
C LEU A 213 10.20 16.61 10.24
N ASN A 214 9.05 17.17 9.83
CA ASN A 214 8.80 17.70 8.48
C ASN A 214 9.16 16.69 7.35
N CYS A 215 8.68 15.46 7.46
CA CYS A 215 8.80 14.47 6.40
C CYS A 215 8.04 14.90 5.13
N ASP A 216 8.31 14.24 4.00
CA ASP A 216 7.63 14.52 2.72
C ASP A 216 6.18 14.08 2.71
N GLY A 217 5.81 13.09 3.54
CA GLY A 217 4.47 12.59 3.75
C GLY A 217 4.35 11.84 5.07
N TYR A 218 3.11 11.45 5.41
CA TYR A 218 2.84 10.73 6.66
C TYR A 218 1.87 9.59 6.42
N ALA A 219 2.19 8.45 7.00
CA ALA A 219 1.36 7.27 6.98
C ALA A 219 0.73 6.99 8.35
N ILE A 220 -0.41 6.32 8.35
CA ILE A 220 -1.04 5.70 9.50
C ILE A 220 -0.80 4.20 9.36
N GLY A 221 0.09 3.65 10.19
CA GLY A 221 0.43 2.23 10.22
C GLY A 221 -0.23 1.50 11.39
N GLY A 222 -0.07 0.18 11.44
CA GLY A 222 -0.53 -0.66 12.56
C GLY A 222 -2.05 -0.69 12.74
N LEU A 223 -2.81 -0.50 11.67
CA LEU A 223 -4.26 -0.72 11.58
C LEU A 223 -4.57 -1.84 10.57
N ALA A 224 -5.81 -2.30 10.52
CA ALA A 224 -6.23 -3.50 9.76
C ALA A 224 -5.47 -4.78 10.15
N VAL A 225 -5.11 -4.89 11.43
CA VAL A 225 -4.37 -6.02 12.02
C VAL A 225 -5.22 -6.85 13.00
N GLY A 226 -6.55 -6.73 12.89
CA GLY A 226 -7.53 -7.51 13.67
C GLY A 226 -8.52 -6.71 14.50
N GLU A 227 -8.39 -5.37 14.54
CA GLU A 227 -9.39 -4.50 15.16
C GLU A 227 -10.67 -4.41 14.31
N PRO A 228 -11.83 -4.10 14.92
CA PRO A 228 -13.04 -3.75 14.19
C PRO A 228 -12.84 -2.55 13.27
N THR A 229 -13.52 -2.54 12.13
CA THR A 229 -13.41 -1.47 11.13
C THR A 229 -13.76 -0.09 11.69
N GLU A 230 -14.72 -0.01 12.60
CA GLU A 230 -15.14 1.22 13.26
C GLU A 230 -14.03 1.81 14.12
N VAL A 231 -13.25 0.94 14.80
CA VAL A 231 -12.06 1.37 15.58
C VAL A 231 -11.00 1.95 14.67
N MET A 232 -10.75 1.33 13.51
CA MET A 232 -9.84 1.88 12.51
C MET A 232 -10.29 3.28 12.06
N TYR A 233 -11.57 3.46 11.77
CA TYR A 233 -12.11 4.76 11.33
C TYR A 233 -12.00 5.82 12.43
N ASP A 234 -12.30 5.46 13.68
CA ASP A 234 -12.16 6.33 14.84
C ASP A 234 -10.71 6.83 15.04
N ILE A 235 -9.73 5.95 14.84
CA ILE A 235 -8.31 6.32 14.90
C ILE A 235 -7.92 7.28 13.77
N ILE A 236 -8.38 7.03 12.54
CA ILE A 236 -8.11 7.93 11.40
C ILE A 236 -8.68 9.33 11.69
N GLU A 237 -9.92 9.41 12.16
CA GLU A 237 -10.58 10.67 12.54
C GLU A 237 -9.85 11.38 13.69
N ALA A 238 -9.33 10.61 14.66
CA ALA A 238 -8.58 11.18 15.80
C ALA A 238 -7.25 11.80 15.36
N VAL A 239 -6.58 11.22 14.37
CA VAL A 239 -5.24 11.64 13.91
C VAL A 239 -5.31 12.72 12.84
N GLU A 240 -6.35 12.71 12.01
CA GLU A 240 -6.52 13.61 10.85
C GLU A 240 -6.24 15.09 11.15
N PRO A 241 -6.78 15.70 12.24
CA PRO A 241 -6.56 17.12 12.53
C PRO A 241 -5.10 17.50 12.78
N TYR A 242 -4.27 16.53 13.16
CA TYR A 242 -2.85 16.73 13.48
C TYR A 242 -1.92 16.38 12.31
N MET A 243 -2.44 15.81 11.24
CA MET A 243 -1.68 15.54 10.03
C MET A 243 -1.48 16.83 9.22
N PRO A 244 -0.25 17.16 8.78
CA PRO A 244 0.00 18.34 7.97
C PRO A 244 -0.87 18.39 6.71
N LYS A 245 -1.56 19.53 6.49
CA LYS A 245 -2.53 19.68 5.40
C LYS A 245 -1.89 19.68 4.00
N ASN A 246 -0.66 20.14 3.92
CA ASN A 246 0.13 20.26 2.68
C ASN A 246 1.01 19.03 2.39
N LYS A 247 0.80 17.92 3.10
CA LYS A 247 1.52 16.67 2.92
C LYS A 247 0.55 15.55 2.54
N PRO A 248 1.00 14.54 1.76
CA PRO A 248 0.20 13.35 1.46
C PRO A 248 0.00 12.50 2.71
N ARG A 249 -1.14 11.81 2.76
CA ARG A 249 -1.59 10.96 3.86
C ARG A 249 -1.84 9.56 3.37
N TYR A 250 -1.16 8.60 3.96
CA TYR A 250 -1.18 7.21 3.51
C TYR A 250 -1.73 6.29 4.61
N LEU A 251 -2.77 5.52 4.32
CA LEU A 251 -3.29 4.46 5.20
C LEU A 251 -2.75 3.11 4.74
N MET A 252 -1.84 2.54 5.54
CA MET A 252 -1.06 1.36 5.18
C MET A 252 -1.88 0.07 5.28
N GLY A 253 -1.75 -0.79 4.27
CA GLY A 253 -2.34 -2.14 4.26
C GLY A 253 -3.86 -2.19 4.09
N VAL A 254 -4.52 -1.09 3.77
CA VAL A 254 -5.98 -0.96 3.65
C VAL A 254 -6.38 -0.74 2.20
N GLY A 255 -7.35 -1.44 1.71
CA GLY A 255 -8.05 -2.62 2.18
C GLY A 255 -9.18 -2.99 1.25
N THR A 256 -10.39 -3.18 1.77
CA THR A 256 -11.57 -3.45 0.93
C THR A 256 -11.98 -2.20 0.13
N PRO A 257 -12.74 -2.35 -0.98
CA PRO A 257 -13.26 -1.18 -1.70
C PRO A 257 -14.03 -0.20 -0.81
N SER A 258 -14.84 -0.72 0.12
CA SER A 258 -15.56 0.10 1.12
C SER A 258 -14.60 0.87 2.04
N ASN A 259 -13.54 0.20 2.54
CA ASN A 259 -12.55 0.87 3.40
C ASN A 259 -11.80 1.99 2.66
N ILE A 260 -11.56 1.83 1.35
CA ILE A 260 -10.94 2.90 0.54
C ILE A 260 -11.87 4.11 0.45
N ILE A 261 -13.16 3.91 0.13
CA ILE A 261 -14.13 5.02 0.06
C ILE A 261 -14.22 5.74 1.42
N GLU A 262 -14.34 4.97 2.50
CA GLU A 262 -14.43 5.51 3.86
C GLU A 262 -13.13 6.17 4.34
N GLY A 263 -11.97 5.66 3.94
CA GLY A 263 -10.67 6.28 4.18
C GLY A 263 -10.53 7.61 3.47
N VAL A 264 -10.95 7.69 2.20
CA VAL A 264 -10.98 8.97 1.45
C VAL A 264 -11.89 9.99 2.12
N ALA A 265 -13.08 9.57 2.57
CA ALA A 265 -14.00 10.43 3.31
C ALA A 265 -13.38 11.04 4.57
N ARG A 266 -12.34 10.38 5.13
CA ARG A 266 -11.57 10.79 6.31
C ARG A 266 -10.22 11.44 5.97
N GLY A 267 -10.02 11.82 4.72
CA GLY A 267 -8.86 12.62 4.29
C GLY A 267 -7.60 11.81 3.94
N VAL A 268 -7.72 10.52 3.66
CA VAL A 268 -6.61 9.68 3.20
C VAL A 268 -6.41 9.82 1.69
N ASP A 269 -5.16 9.90 1.24
CA ASP A 269 -4.78 10.09 -0.16
C ASP A 269 -4.21 8.82 -0.82
N PHE A 270 -3.46 8.00 -0.07
CA PHE A 270 -2.75 6.82 -0.56
C PHE A 270 -3.21 5.56 0.17
N PHE A 271 -3.38 4.49 -0.59
CA PHE A 271 -3.76 3.17 -0.09
C PHE A 271 -2.93 2.09 -0.75
N ASP A 272 -2.69 0.99 -0.04
CA ASP A 272 -2.17 -0.25 -0.59
C ASP A 272 -2.86 -1.44 0.07
N CYS A 273 -2.90 -2.55 -0.60
CA CYS A 273 -3.24 -3.84 0.00
C CYS A 273 -2.86 -4.99 -0.94
N VAL A 274 -2.37 -6.08 -0.39
CA VAL A 274 -2.17 -7.33 -1.16
C VAL A 274 -3.48 -8.05 -1.50
N MET A 275 -4.58 -7.65 -0.86
CA MET A 275 -5.89 -8.30 -0.97
C MET A 275 -6.39 -8.44 -2.41
N PRO A 276 -6.34 -7.42 -3.29
CA PRO A 276 -6.84 -7.57 -4.66
C PRO A 276 -6.22 -8.74 -5.40
N ALA A 277 -4.88 -8.81 -5.40
CA ALA A 277 -4.14 -9.88 -6.06
C ALA A 277 -4.26 -11.22 -5.30
N ARG A 278 -4.24 -11.21 -3.96
CA ARG A 278 -4.40 -12.40 -3.13
C ARG A 278 -5.78 -13.02 -3.35
N ASN A 279 -6.85 -12.25 -3.23
CA ASN A 279 -8.22 -12.72 -3.39
C ASN A 279 -8.47 -13.23 -4.81
N ALA A 280 -7.96 -12.54 -5.83
CA ALA A 280 -8.07 -12.95 -7.23
C ALA A 280 -7.49 -14.34 -7.46
N ARG A 281 -6.29 -14.62 -6.94
CA ARG A 281 -5.64 -15.93 -7.07
C ARG A 281 -6.44 -17.07 -6.44
N HIS A 282 -7.33 -16.75 -5.50
CA HIS A 282 -8.25 -17.70 -4.86
C HIS A 282 -9.67 -17.69 -5.47
N GLY A 283 -9.90 -16.87 -6.51
CA GLY A 283 -11.16 -16.82 -7.26
C GLY A 283 -12.16 -15.80 -6.75
N LYS A 284 -11.81 -14.95 -5.75
CA LYS A 284 -12.68 -13.84 -5.31
C LYS A 284 -12.41 -12.60 -6.16
N LEU A 285 -13.46 -12.14 -6.88
CA LEU A 285 -13.42 -11.03 -7.82
C LEU A 285 -14.33 -9.90 -7.35
N PHE A 286 -13.88 -8.66 -7.53
CA PHE A 286 -14.61 -7.45 -7.15
C PHE A 286 -15.38 -6.91 -8.35
N THR A 287 -16.61 -6.45 -8.12
CA THR A 287 -17.50 -5.86 -9.12
C THR A 287 -18.16 -4.61 -8.57
N TRP A 288 -18.77 -3.79 -9.43
CA TRP A 288 -19.53 -2.61 -9.01
C TRP A 288 -20.84 -2.94 -8.27
N GLN A 289 -21.16 -4.22 -8.13
CA GLN A 289 -22.32 -4.70 -7.37
C GLN A 289 -21.93 -5.43 -6.07
N GLY A 290 -20.63 -5.61 -5.82
CA GLY A 290 -20.11 -6.39 -4.70
C GLY A 290 -19.01 -7.35 -5.13
N SER A 291 -18.87 -8.48 -4.45
CA SER A 291 -17.84 -9.48 -4.78
C SER A 291 -18.42 -10.85 -5.08
N LEU A 292 -17.82 -11.56 -6.03
CA LEU A 292 -18.21 -12.93 -6.39
C LEU A 292 -17.04 -13.92 -6.23
N ASN A 293 -17.35 -15.20 -6.03
CA ASN A 293 -16.36 -16.27 -6.14
C ASN A 293 -16.56 -17.03 -7.45
N ILE A 294 -15.64 -16.88 -8.38
CA ILE A 294 -15.74 -17.46 -9.73
C ILE A 294 -15.81 -18.99 -9.73
N LYS A 295 -15.37 -19.65 -8.68
CA LYS A 295 -15.41 -21.12 -8.54
C LYS A 295 -16.83 -21.67 -8.30
N ASN A 296 -17.80 -20.80 -7.94
CA ASN A 296 -19.18 -21.25 -7.67
C ASN A 296 -19.79 -21.94 -8.87
N ALA A 297 -20.56 -23.00 -8.60
CA ALA A 297 -21.20 -23.85 -9.65
C ALA A 297 -22.13 -23.05 -10.53
N LYS A 298 -22.82 -22.03 -10.03
CA LYS A 298 -23.74 -21.18 -10.79
C LYS A 298 -23.11 -20.52 -12.03
N TYR A 299 -21.75 -20.35 -12.05
CA TYR A 299 -21.05 -19.75 -13.19
C TYR A 299 -20.64 -20.77 -14.28
N LYS A 300 -21.00 -22.05 -14.16
CA LYS A 300 -20.57 -23.10 -15.11
C LYS A 300 -21.02 -22.82 -16.55
N LEU A 301 -22.21 -22.25 -16.73
CA LEU A 301 -22.80 -21.93 -18.03
C LEU A 301 -23.07 -20.41 -18.18
N ASP A 302 -22.41 -19.58 -17.38
CA ASP A 302 -22.60 -18.13 -17.37
C ASP A 302 -21.67 -17.49 -18.42
N ASP A 303 -22.27 -17.02 -19.53
CA ASP A 303 -21.58 -16.37 -20.65
C ASP A 303 -21.28 -14.89 -20.41
N GLN A 304 -21.76 -14.33 -19.28
CA GLN A 304 -21.53 -12.93 -18.93
C GLN A 304 -20.08 -12.68 -18.51
N PRO A 305 -19.56 -11.45 -18.67
CA PRO A 305 -18.27 -11.05 -18.11
C PRO A 305 -18.30 -11.07 -16.59
N ILE A 306 -17.13 -10.96 -15.94
CA ILE A 306 -17.03 -10.86 -14.47
C ILE A 306 -17.99 -9.77 -13.96
N ASP A 307 -17.93 -8.61 -14.60
CA ASP A 307 -18.80 -7.46 -14.31
C ASP A 307 -19.22 -6.80 -15.63
N PRO A 308 -20.52 -6.79 -15.98
CA PRO A 308 -20.99 -6.11 -17.19
C PRO A 308 -20.74 -4.59 -17.22
N ALA A 309 -20.57 -3.96 -16.05
CA ALA A 309 -20.25 -2.55 -15.94
C ALA A 309 -18.73 -2.24 -15.98
N CYS A 310 -17.90 -3.29 -16.13
CA CYS A 310 -16.44 -3.16 -16.13
C CYS A 310 -15.87 -3.20 -17.55
N ASP A 311 -15.06 -2.22 -17.88
CA ASP A 311 -14.39 -2.07 -19.17
C ASP A 311 -12.93 -2.58 -19.20
N CYS A 312 -12.53 -3.43 -18.24
CA CYS A 312 -11.19 -3.99 -18.20
C CYS A 312 -10.93 -4.97 -19.37
N PRO A 313 -9.66 -5.22 -19.74
CA PRO A 313 -9.31 -6.15 -20.82
C PRO A 313 -9.88 -7.55 -20.65
N VAL A 314 -10.10 -8.00 -19.41
CA VAL A 314 -10.65 -9.32 -19.09
C VAL A 314 -12.15 -9.36 -19.33
N CYS A 315 -12.91 -8.40 -18.79
CA CYS A 315 -14.37 -8.34 -18.95
C CYS A 315 -14.81 -8.14 -20.42
N ARG A 316 -13.97 -7.47 -21.22
CA ARG A 316 -14.25 -7.29 -22.66
C ARG A 316 -14.11 -8.56 -23.51
N ARG A 317 -13.43 -9.60 -22.97
CA ARG A 317 -13.00 -10.74 -23.78
C ARG A 317 -13.48 -12.09 -23.27
N PHE A 318 -13.66 -12.23 -21.95
CA PHE A 318 -13.85 -13.53 -21.32
C PHE A 318 -15.13 -13.60 -20.49
N SER A 319 -15.79 -14.76 -20.56
CA SER A 319 -16.98 -15.07 -19.77
C SER A 319 -16.61 -15.63 -18.38
N ARG A 320 -17.55 -15.55 -17.44
CA ARG A 320 -17.46 -16.22 -16.15
C ARG A 320 -17.29 -17.73 -16.29
N ALA A 321 -17.99 -18.36 -17.25
CA ALA A 321 -17.86 -19.77 -17.52
C ALA A 321 -16.44 -20.19 -17.90
N TYR A 322 -15.78 -19.42 -18.79
CA TYR A 322 -14.40 -19.67 -19.18
C TYR A 322 -13.44 -19.48 -18.01
N LEU A 323 -13.55 -18.37 -17.28
CA LEU A 323 -12.71 -18.12 -16.10
C LEU A 323 -12.90 -19.22 -15.05
N ARG A 324 -14.14 -19.64 -14.78
CA ARG A 324 -14.41 -20.75 -13.87
C ARG A 324 -13.73 -22.03 -14.34
N HIS A 325 -13.79 -22.33 -15.64
CA HIS A 325 -13.10 -23.50 -16.22
C HIS A 325 -11.60 -23.43 -15.93
N LEU A 326 -10.94 -22.30 -16.18
CA LEU A 326 -9.50 -22.12 -15.92
C LEU A 326 -9.16 -22.38 -14.45
N PHE A 327 -9.95 -21.88 -13.50
CA PHE A 327 -9.76 -22.14 -12.07
C PHE A 327 -9.99 -23.59 -11.69
N THR A 328 -10.93 -24.28 -12.34
CA THR A 328 -11.22 -25.71 -12.09
C THR A 328 -10.14 -26.62 -12.67
N ALA A 329 -9.57 -26.21 -13.81
CA ALA A 329 -8.47 -26.90 -14.48
C ALA A 329 -7.09 -26.52 -13.93
N GLU A 330 -7.04 -25.63 -12.93
CA GLU A 330 -5.81 -25.11 -12.30
C GLU A 330 -4.84 -24.44 -13.30
N GLU A 331 -5.38 -23.89 -14.39
CA GLU A 331 -4.60 -23.14 -15.37
C GLU A 331 -4.11 -21.81 -14.81
N MET A 332 -2.81 -21.53 -14.93
CA MET A 332 -2.18 -20.28 -14.47
C MET A 332 -2.83 -19.05 -15.09
N LEU A 333 -3.33 -19.16 -16.32
CA LEU A 333 -4.03 -18.08 -17.01
C LEU A 333 -5.26 -17.61 -16.21
N GLY A 334 -5.97 -18.51 -15.53
CA GLY A 334 -7.11 -18.14 -14.68
C GLY A 334 -6.72 -17.17 -13.56
N MET A 335 -5.62 -17.46 -12.88
CA MET A 335 -5.10 -16.56 -11.84
C MET A 335 -4.64 -15.21 -12.42
N ARG A 336 -3.93 -15.21 -13.55
CA ARG A 336 -3.49 -13.98 -14.21
C ARG A 336 -4.66 -13.08 -14.58
N LEU A 337 -5.66 -13.61 -15.26
CA LEU A 337 -6.84 -12.85 -15.67
C LEU A 337 -7.63 -12.31 -14.47
N ALA A 338 -7.78 -13.11 -13.43
CA ALA A 338 -8.43 -12.68 -12.19
C ALA A 338 -7.68 -11.53 -11.50
N VAL A 339 -6.34 -11.61 -11.44
CA VAL A 339 -5.51 -10.54 -10.86
C VAL A 339 -5.60 -9.28 -11.71
N MET A 340 -5.51 -9.37 -13.04
CA MET A 340 -5.69 -8.23 -13.96
C MET A 340 -7.02 -7.52 -13.69
N HIS A 341 -8.11 -8.27 -13.59
CA HIS A 341 -9.43 -7.71 -13.33
C HIS A 341 -9.50 -6.97 -11.99
N ASN A 342 -9.04 -7.60 -10.90
CA ASN A 342 -9.11 -6.99 -9.58
C ASN A 342 -8.21 -5.75 -9.45
N LEU A 343 -7.01 -5.74 -10.04
CA LEU A 343 -6.14 -4.57 -10.04
C LEU A 343 -6.76 -3.42 -10.85
N TYR A 344 -7.32 -3.73 -12.03
CA TYR A 344 -8.05 -2.74 -12.81
C TYR A 344 -9.21 -2.14 -12.02
N PHE A 345 -9.99 -2.99 -11.34
CA PHE A 345 -11.11 -2.53 -10.52
C PHE A 345 -10.67 -1.53 -9.44
N TYR A 346 -9.59 -1.81 -8.72
CA TYR A 346 -9.07 -0.91 -7.67
C TYR A 346 -8.54 0.41 -8.25
N ASN A 347 -7.81 0.36 -9.36
CA ASN A 347 -7.34 1.56 -10.05
C ASN A 347 -8.52 2.39 -10.59
N LYS A 348 -9.56 1.73 -11.12
CA LYS A 348 -10.79 2.38 -11.59
C LYS A 348 -11.61 2.96 -10.44
N LEU A 349 -11.66 2.27 -9.30
CA LEU A 349 -12.34 2.75 -8.09
C LEU A 349 -11.77 4.11 -7.65
N THR A 350 -10.45 4.19 -7.46
CA THR A 350 -9.82 5.44 -7.05
C THR A 350 -9.93 6.53 -8.13
N ARG A 351 -9.94 6.15 -9.42
CA ARG A 351 -10.23 7.09 -10.51
C ARG A 351 -11.65 7.65 -10.41
N ARG A 352 -12.68 6.82 -10.22
CA ARG A 352 -14.07 7.29 -10.04
C ARG A 352 -14.25 8.14 -8.80
N ILE A 353 -13.54 7.83 -7.72
CA ILE A 353 -13.51 8.68 -6.52
C ILE A 353 -12.94 10.08 -6.87
N ARG A 354 -11.84 10.16 -7.61
CA ARG A 354 -11.31 11.46 -8.06
C ARG A 354 -12.29 12.21 -8.95
N GLU A 355 -12.91 11.53 -9.92
CA GLU A 355 -13.93 12.09 -10.80
C GLU A 355 -15.12 12.65 -10.00
N SER A 356 -15.57 11.95 -8.96
CA SER A 356 -16.67 12.43 -8.10
C SER A 356 -16.24 13.64 -7.24
N LEU A 357 -15.01 13.66 -6.73
CA LEU A 357 -14.45 14.83 -6.03
C LEU A 357 -14.33 16.03 -6.97
N ASP A 358 -13.83 15.84 -8.20
CA ASP A 358 -13.73 16.90 -9.21
C ASP A 358 -15.11 17.44 -9.56
N ALA A 359 -16.13 16.61 -9.63
CA ALA A 359 -17.54 16.99 -9.86
C ALA A 359 -18.21 17.62 -8.62
N GLY A 360 -17.71 17.40 -7.39
CA GLY A 360 -18.33 17.83 -6.14
C GLY A 360 -19.55 16.99 -5.74
N CYS A 361 -19.51 15.70 -6.06
CA CYS A 361 -20.56 14.71 -5.72
C CYS A 361 -19.98 13.44 -5.05
N PHE A 362 -18.89 13.58 -4.34
CA PHE A 362 -18.28 12.44 -3.63
C PHE A 362 -19.19 11.90 -2.52
N ALA A 363 -19.97 12.75 -1.87
CA ALA A 363 -20.95 12.32 -0.86
C ALA A 363 -21.97 11.34 -1.45
N ASP A 364 -22.48 11.61 -2.66
CA ASP A 364 -23.42 10.72 -3.38
C ASP A 364 -22.73 9.41 -3.79
N PHE A 365 -21.50 9.50 -4.30
CA PHE A 365 -20.71 8.32 -4.64
C PHE A 365 -20.47 7.42 -3.41
N ARG A 366 -20.12 8.02 -2.26
CA ARG A 366 -19.95 7.30 -1.00
C ARG A 366 -21.24 6.63 -0.55
N ALA A 367 -22.36 7.33 -0.59
CA ALA A 367 -23.68 6.80 -0.21
C ALA A 367 -24.08 5.60 -1.09
N GLU A 368 -23.81 5.67 -2.40
CA GLU A 368 -24.13 4.58 -3.33
C GLU A 368 -23.22 3.36 -3.17
N TYR A 369 -21.91 3.56 -3.03
CA TYR A 369 -20.93 2.48 -3.20
C TYR A 369 -20.30 1.96 -1.90
N SER A 370 -20.28 2.72 -0.81
CA SER A 370 -19.56 2.30 0.39
C SER A 370 -20.08 0.98 0.97
N GLN A 371 -21.40 0.83 1.12
CA GLN A 371 -22.00 -0.40 1.60
C GLN A 371 -22.04 -1.48 0.50
N LYS A 372 -22.49 -1.11 -0.69
CA LYS A 372 -22.70 -2.00 -1.84
C LYS A 372 -21.46 -2.81 -2.22
N LEU A 373 -20.29 -2.18 -2.23
CA LEU A 373 -19.02 -2.85 -2.58
C LEU A 373 -18.51 -3.82 -1.50
N GLY A 374 -19.10 -3.80 -0.30
CA GLY A 374 -18.86 -4.77 0.76
C GLY A 374 -19.68 -6.08 0.61
N GLU A 375 -20.69 -6.10 -0.23
CA GLU A 375 -21.61 -7.22 -0.37
C GLU A 375 -20.99 -8.42 -1.09
N LYS A 376 -21.58 -9.61 -0.85
CA LYS A 376 -21.24 -10.87 -1.55
C LYS A 376 -22.39 -11.23 -2.48
N LEU A 377 -22.07 -11.52 -3.76
CA LEU A 377 -23.02 -11.92 -4.81
C LEU A 377 -23.21 -13.43 -4.90
#